data_511db3be3757de9c9fd086cebb0db106
#
_entry.id   511db3be3757de9c9fd086cebb0db106
#
_cell.length_a   1.000
_cell.length_b   1.000
_cell.length_c   1.000
_cell.angle_alpha   90.00
_cell.angle_beta   90.00
_cell.angle_gamma   90.00
#
_symmetry.space_group_name_H-M   'P 1'
#
loop_
_entity.id
_entity.type
_entity.pdbx_description
1 polymer ?
#
loop_
_entity_poly.entity_id
_entity_poly.type
_entity_poly.pdbx_seq_one_letter_code
_entity_poly.pdbx_strand_id
1 'polypeptide(L)'
;MSQEIIIIGAGVSGLSAALHLESLGYSPKIYEASNSVGGRVKSDVLNDYILDHGFQVLLTAYPMAQKYLDFDSLNLNYFKPGSYVFKNRQKNLLGDPLRNSRFLIPTLLSKVGTISDKFKVFKLSRLLKKKSIDTIFNEKEKTTLDYLKDFGFSNLIIDDFFKPFFGGIFLETALATSSRKFEFVFKMFSEGHAAIPEKGIQAIPEQLFSKLKNTQINFNTPVQSIVGNQLTFKDGSSQTSDYIIVATDATNGLITNLSNQPVYWKSTQTLYFEVSSKAYEDRLIALSASSDDSIINSICFPGTQNKKAKNHLLSVSVVKGHKHTEYELIQAVRADLKSIFDIETISFLKSFDIKKALPIIDNIQYKIHPSETQLTEYVFLAGDTVLNGSLNAAMLSGELAAEAIHEKVTGNLFS
;
A
#
# COMPACT_ATOMS: atom_id res chain seq x y z
N MET A 1 13.37 -12.49 34.75
CA MET A 1 14.43 -11.92 33.88
C MET A 1 13.71 -11.23 32.74
N SER A 2 14.14 -10.05 32.31
CA SER A 2 13.58 -9.39 31.14
C SER A 2 14.00 -10.17 29.89
N GLN A 3 13.06 -10.57 29.06
CA GLN A 3 13.34 -11.27 27.79
C GLN A 3 14.02 -10.32 26.81
N GLU A 4 15.10 -10.75 26.19
CA GLU A 4 15.73 -10.02 25.10
C GLU A 4 15.01 -10.33 23.79
N ILE A 5 14.38 -9.32 23.20
CA ILE A 5 13.62 -9.44 21.94
C ILE A 5 14.26 -8.53 20.89
N ILE A 6 14.61 -9.13 19.75
CA ILE A 6 15.20 -8.41 18.62
C ILE A 6 14.20 -8.41 17.46
N ILE A 7 14.05 -7.24 16.83
CA ILE A 7 13.25 -7.06 15.60
C ILE A 7 14.20 -6.70 14.46
N ILE A 8 14.10 -7.37 13.33
CA ILE A 8 14.88 -7.10 12.14
C ILE A 8 14.02 -6.35 11.13
N GLY A 9 14.37 -5.09 10.90
CA GLY A 9 13.68 -4.16 10.01
C GLY A 9 12.81 -3.15 10.74
N ALA A 10 13.03 -1.85 10.45
CA ALA A 10 12.26 -0.70 10.94
C ALA A 10 11.17 -0.27 9.93
N GLY A 11 10.63 -1.19 9.16
CA GLY A 11 9.42 -0.99 8.36
C GLY A 11 8.18 -0.90 9.24
N VAL A 12 7.03 -0.61 8.63
CA VAL A 12 5.75 -0.47 9.35
C VAL A 12 5.45 -1.69 10.23
N SER A 13 5.73 -2.91 9.77
CA SER A 13 5.51 -4.14 10.54
C SER A 13 6.39 -4.21 11.79
N GLY A 14 7.69 -3.93 11.66
CA GLY A 14 8.62 -3.94 12.77
C GLY A 14 8.32 -2.86 13.81
N LEU A 15 7.95 -1.66 13.35
CA LEU A 15 7.53 -0.57 14.24
C LEU A 15 6.24 -0.90 14.99
N SER A 16 5.25 -1.53 14.32
CA SER A 16 4.00 -1.96 14.97
C SER A 16 4.26 -3.08 15.97
N ALA A 17 5.16 -4.03 15.66
CA ALA A 17 5.58 -5.07 16.60
C ALA A 17 6.24 -4.46 17.84
N ALA A 18 7.14 -3.50 17.66
CA ALA A 18 7.81 -2.81 18.77
C ALA A 18 6.80 -2.06 19.65
N LEU A 19 5.88 -1.30 19.07
CA LEU A 19 4.84 -0.59 19.81
C LEU A 19 3.96 -1.55 20.62
N HIS A 20 3.59 -2.69 20.04
CA HIS A 20 2.79 -3.68 20.73
C HIS A 20 3.58 -4.33 21.88
N LEU A 21 4.85 -4.72 21.65
CA LEU A 21 5.73 -5.23 22.69
C LEU A 21 5.92 -4.24 23.85
N GLU A 22 6.11 -2.94 23.57
CA GLU A 22 6.18 -1.90 24.60
C GLU A 22 4.88 -1.84 25.42
N SER A 23 3.71 -1.98 24.77
CA SER A 23 2.42 -1.99 25.47
C SER A 23 2.25 -3.20 26.40
N LEU A 24 2.96 -4.29 26.13
CA LEU A 24 3.02 -5.52 26.95
C LEU A 24 4.16 -5.49 27.99
N GLY A 25 4.93 -4.39 28.09
CA GLY A 25 5.98 -4.17 29.08
C GLY A 25 7.37 -4.65 28.66
N TYR A 26 7.59 -4.97 27.39
CA TYR A 26 8.91 -5.33 26.86
C TYR A 26 9.66 -4.09 26.34
N SER A 27 10.98 -4.23 26.17
CA SER A 27 11.88 -3.21 25.61
C SER A 27 12.69 -3.82 24.47
N PRO A 28 12.10 -3.98 23.27
CA PRO A 28 12.79 -4.63 22.17
C PRO A 28 13.91 -3.76 21.59
N LYS A 29 14.83 -4.40 20.83
CA LYS A 29 15.81 -3.73 19.99
C LYS A 29 15.46 -3.93 18.52
N ILE A 30 15.55 -2.88 17.73
CA ILE A 30 15.38 -2.97 16.26
C ILE A 30 16.73 -2.81 15.60
N TYR A 31 17.06 -3.67 14.63
CA TYR A 31 18.17 -3.53 13.69
C TYR A 31 17.63 -3.21 12.31
N GLU A 32 18.01 -2.05 11.77
CA GLU A 32 17.61 -1.55 10.46
C GLU A 32 18.84 -1.40 9.56
N ALA A 33 18.73 -1.93 8.34
CA ALA A 33 19.82 -1.89 7.38
C ALA A 33 20.08 -0.50 6.78
N SER A 34 19.04 0.33 6.71
CA SER A 34 19.09 1.69 6.18
C SER A 34 19.34 2.73 7.29
N ASN A 35 19.41 3.99 6.90
CA ASN A 35 19.60 5.12 7.82
C ASN A 35 18.27 5.74 8.31
N SER A 36 17.12 5.15 7.97
CA SER A 36 15.80 5.70 8.29
C SER A 36 14.75 4.60 8.47
N VAL A 37 13.67 4.93 9.18
CA VAL A 37 12.50 4.06 9.30
C VAL A 37 11.64 4.09 8.03
N GLY A 38 10.77 3.10 7.86
CA GLY A 38 9.70 3.09 6.86
C GLY A 38 9.77 1.93 5.86
N GLY A 39 10.96 1.43 5.54
CA GLY A 39 11.12 0.37 4.55
C GLY A 39 10.57 0.78 3.18
N ARG A 40 9.50 0.12 2.71
CA ARG A 40 8.82 0.44 1.43
C ARG A 40 7.91 1.67 1.51
N VAL A 41 7.53 2.12 2.70
CA VAL A 41 6.74 3.33 2.93
C VAL A 41 7.70 4.50 3.10
N LYS A 42 8.06 5.13 1.97
CA LYS A 42 9.15 6.10 1.91
C LYS A 42 8.82 7.26 0.98
N SER A 43 9.36 8.45 1.29
CA SER A 43 9.28 9.65 0.48
C SER A 43 10.66 10.29 0.37
N ASP A 44 10.93 10.92 -0.78
CA ASP A 44 12.09 11.79 -0.98
C ASP A 44 11.62 13.23 -1.08
N VAL A 45 12.51 14.18 -0.75
CA VAL A 45 12.28 15.61 -0.96
C VAL A 45 13.19 16.11 -2.06
N LEU A 46 12.63 16.73 -3.08
CA LEU A 46 13.36 17.33 -4.20
C LEU A 46 12.74 18.68 -4.56
N ASN A 47 13.50 19.77 -4.50
CA ASN A 47 13.04 21.12 -4.88
C ASN A 47 11.69 21.52 -4.23
N ASP A 48 11.53 21.31 -2.93
CA ASP A 48 10.29 21.53 -2.16
C ASP A 48 9.11 20.62 -2.54
N TYR A 49 9.29 19.67 -3.43
CA TYR A 49 8.33 18.62 -3.71
C TYR A 49 8.58 17.39 -2.87
N ILE A 50 7.51 16.75 -2.42
CA ILE A 50 7.56 15.44 -1.78
C ILE A 50 7.23 14.40 -2.83
N LEU A 51 8.13 13.44 -3.00
CA LEU A 51 8.06 12.38 -4.00
C LEU A 51 7.97 11.04 -3.28
N ASP A 52 6.78 10.49 -3.17
CA ASP A 52 6.57 9.17 -2.57
C ASP A 52 7.15 8.06 -3.47
N HIS A 53 7.74 7.04 -2.86
CA HIS A 53 8.23 5.86 -3.58
C HIS A 53 7.04 4.99 -4.03
N GLY A 54 6.45 5.36 -5.15
CA GLY A 54 5.18 4.81 -5.64
C GLY A 54 3.97 5.66 -5.22
N PHE A 55 2.90 5.59 -6.02
CA PHE A 55 1.64 6.21 -5.63
C PHE A 55 0.96 5.38 -4.53
N GLN A 56 1.13 5.80 -3.29
CA GLN A 56 0.59 5.15 -2.11
C GLN A 56 -0.47 6.05 -1.47
N VAL A 57 -1.56 5.46 -1.03
CA VAL A 57 -2.60 6.16 -0.28
C VAL A 57 -2.92 5.42 1.02
N LEU A 58 -3.15 6.18 2.08
CA LEU A 58 -3.71 5.68 3.33
C LEU A 58 -5.23 5.58 3.20
N LEU A 59 -5.80 4.42 3.48
CA LEU A 59 -7.24 4.26 3.66
C LEU A 59 -7.58 4.43 5.15
N THR A 60 -8.30 5.50 5.49
CA THR A 60 -8.57 5.85 6.89
C THR A 60 -9.52 4.87 7.61
N ALA A 61 -10.20 4.01 6.87
CA ALA A 61 -11.01 2.92 7.42
C ALA A 61 -10.20 1.66 7.77
N TYR A 62 -8.91 1.59 7.45
CA TYR A 62 -8.08 0.47 7.87
C TYR A 62 -8.06 0.35 9.40
N PRO A 63 -8.52 -0.79 9.98
CA PRO A 63 -8.61 -0.94 11.43
C PRO A 63 -7.28 -0.70 12.16
N MET A 64 -6.18 -1.17 11.58
CA MET A 64 -4.86 -1.00 12.17
C MET A 64 -4.34 0.44 12.05
N ALA A 65 -4.70 1.14 10.99
CA ALA A 65 -4.39 2.57 10.88
C ALA A 65 -5.15 3.38 11.93
N GLN A 66 -6.42 3.07 12.19
CA GLN A 66 -7.21 3.70 13.25
C GLN A 66 -6.66 3.41 14.66
N LYS A 67 -6.08 2.21 14.86
CA LYS A 67 -5.49 1.81 16.14
C LYS A 67 -4.17 2.53 16.42
N TYR A 68 -3.30 2.62 15.42
CA TYR A 68 -1.91 3.05 15.60
C TYR A 68 -1.61 4.49 15.20
N LEU A 69 -2.41 5.09 14.29
CA LEU A 69 -2.12 6.41 13.74
C LEU A 69 -3.00 7.51 14.35
N ASP A 70 -2.41 8.66 14.52
CA ASP A 70 -3.09 9.91 14.81
C ASP A 70 -3.24 10.69 13.49
N PHE A 71 -4.44 10.68 12.93
CA PHE A 71 -4.72 11.29 11.63
C PHE A 71 -4.65 12.83 11.65
N ASP A 72 -4.94 13.44 12.80
CA ASP A 72 -4.89 14.89 12.93
C ASP A 72 -3.45 15.39 12.86
N SER A 73 -2.53 14.71 13.55
CA SER A 73 -1.11 15.08 13.51
C SER A 73 -0.43 14.76 12.15
N LEU A 74 -0.99 13.84 11.35
CA LEU A 74 -0.53 13.57 10.00
C LEU A 74 -0.96 14.63 8.99
N ASN A 75 -1.89 15.52 9.33
CA ASN A 75 -2.43 16.56 8.44
C ASN A 75 -2.84 15.98 7.07
N LEU A 76 -3.80 15.04 7.09
CA LEU A 76 -4.17 14.25 5.92
C LEU A 76 -4.78 15.10 4.80
N ASN A 77 -4.24 14.97 3.62
CA ASN A 77 -4.79 15.47 2.37
C ASN A 77 -5.77 14.44 1.78
N TYR A 78 -7.06 14.63 2.00
CA TYR A 78 -8.10 13.70 1.58
C TYR A 78 -8.41 13.79 0.09
N PHE A 79 -8.55 12.65 -0.57
CA PHE A 79 -9.12 12.57 -1.90
C PHE A 79 -10.65 12.60 -1.84
N LYS A 80 -11.26 13.23 -2.83
CA LYS A 80 -12.72 13.17 -3.01
C LYS A 80 -13.14 11.74 -3.42
N PRO A 81 -14.36 11.30 -3.06
CA PRO A 81 -14.84 9.94 -3.32
C PRO A 81 -15.24 9.75 -4.79
N GLY A 82 -14.26 9.56 -5.65
CA GLY A 82 -14.44 9.37 -7.08
C GLY A 82 -13.13 9.41 -7.85
N SER A 83 -13.22 9.33 -9.16
CA SER A 83 -12.10 9.44 -10.08
C SER A 83 -12.54 10.09 -11.39
N TYR A 84 -11.61 10.71 -12.08
CA TYR A 84 -11.76 10.97 -13.50
C TYR A 84 -11.30 9.75 -14.30
N VAL A 85 -12.03 9.44 -15.36
CA VAL A 85 -11.63 8.46 -16.36
C VAL A 85 -11.49 9.20 -17.70
N PHE A 86 -10.30 9.21 -18.22
CA PHE A 86 -10.01 9.73 -19.55
C PHE A 86 -10.20 8.59 -20.55
N LYS A 87 -11.07 8.84 -21.52
CA LYS A 87 -11.41 7.90 -22.61
C LYS A 87 -11.58 8.70 -23.88
N ASN A 88 -10.84 8.37 -24.93
CA ASN A 88 -10.84 9.10 -26.22
C ASN A 88 -10.68 10.64 -25.99
N ARG A 89 -9.76 11.05 -25.16
CA ARG A 89 -9.51 12.45 -24.76
C ARG A 89 -10.66 13.12 -24.00
N GLN A 90 -11.71 12.39 -23.67
CA GLN A 90 -12.85 12.94 -22.93
C GLN A 90 -12.71 12.61 -21.44
N LYS A 91 -12.79 13.66 -20.64
CA LYS A 91 -12.78 13.57 -19.18
C LYS A 91 -14.17 13.19 -18.67
N ASN A 92 -14.31 12.02 -18.09
CA ASN A 92 -15.53 11.51 -17.50
C ASN A 92 -15.38 11.43 -15.98
N LEU A 93 -16.30 11.99 -15.21
CA LEU A 93 -16.33 11.85 -13.76
C LEU A 93 -17.15 10.63 -13.36
N LEU A 94 -16.58 9.78 -12.52
CA LEU A 94 -17.28 8.70 -11.82
C LEU A 94 -17.06 8.90 -10.33
N GLY A 95 -18.10 9.24 -9.58
CA GLY A 95 -18.00 9.51 -8.15
C GLY A 95 -19.17 8.97 -7.34
N ASP A 96 -19.00 8.98 -6.02
CA ASP A 96 -20.05 8.57 -5.07
C ASP A 96 -20.97 9.75 -4.71
N PRO A 97 -22.21 9.80 -5.24
CA PRO A 97 -23.12 10.92 -5.01
C PRO A 97 -23.67 10.96 -3.57
N LEU A 98 -23.61 9.86 -2.81
CA LEU A 98 -24.03 9.86 -1.40
C LEU A 98 -23.02 10.58 -0.51
N ARG A 99 -21.74 10.54 -0.87
CA ARG A 99 -20.66 11.19 -0.13
C ARG A 99 -20.41 12.61 -0.64
N ASN A 100 -20.73 12.88 -1.91
CA ASN A 100 -20.66 14.21 -2.50
C ASN A 100 -21.76 14.37 -3.57
N SER A 101 -22.83 15.08 -3.22
CA SER A 101 -24.01 15.27 -4.08
C SER A 101 -23.69 15.93 -5.42
N ARG A 102 -22.59 16.72 -5.50
CA ARG A 102 -22.11 17.34 -6.76
C ARG A 102 -21.71 16.30 -7.81
N PHE A 103 -21.45 15.05 -7.40
CA PHE A 103 -21.08 13.96 -8.31
C PHE A 103 -22.29 13.26 -8.96
N LEU A 104 -23.53 13.53 -8.52
CA LEU A 104 -24.71 12.85 -9.03
C LEU A 104 -24.88 13.04 -10.54
N ILE A 105 -25.03 14.27 -10.98
CA ILE A 105 -25.26 14.57 -12.41
C ILE A 105 -24.07 14.16 -13.28
N PRO A 106 -22.82 14.55 -12.96
CA PRO A 106 -21.66 14.12 -13.75
C PRO A 106 -21.51 12.59 -13.85
N THR A 107 -21.77 11.86 -12.75
CA THR A 107 -21.71 10.39 -12.77
C THR A 107 -22.79 9.79 -13.65
N LEU A 108 -24.02 10.30 -13.59
CA LEU A 108 -25.10 9.82 -14.45
C LEU A 108 -24.83 10.08 -15.94
N LEU A 109 -24.28 11.24 -16.28
CA LEU A 109 -23.93 11.63 -17.65
C LEU A 109 -22.61 11.02 -18.15
N SER A 110 -21.80 10.44 -17.28
CA SER A 110 -20.54 9.81 -17.63
C SER A 110 -20.73 8.69 -18.65
N LYS A 111 -19.87 8.63 -19.65
CA LYS A 111 -19.83 7.54 -20.66
C LYS A 111 -19.11 6.28 -20.15
N VAL A 112 -18.63 6.29 -18.91
CA VAL A 112 -18.02 5.14 -18.23
C VAL A 112 -19.09 4.23 -17.69
N GLY A 113 -19.19 3.02 -18.22
CA GLY A 113 -20.23 2.06 -17.85
C GLY A 113 -21.65 2.49 -18.25
N THR A 114 -22.58 1.58 -18.07
CA THR A 114 -24.01 1.82 -18.29
C THR A 114 -24.68 2.45 -17.05
N ILE A 115 -25.89 2.94 -17.18
CA ILE A 115 -26.68 3.39 -16.02
C ILE A 115 -26.90 2.23 -15.03
N SER A 116 -27.17 1.02 -15.53
CA SER A 116 -27.29 -0.20 -14.71
C SER A 116 -26.02 -0.48 -13.90
N ASP A 117 -24.84 -0.29 -14.49
CA ASP A 117 -23.57 -0.47 -13.77
C ASP A 117 -23.41 0.50 -12.61
N LYS A 118 -23.80 1.76 -12.79
CA LYS A 118 -23.74 2.78 -11.72
C LYS A 118 -24.63 2.40 -10.53
N PHE A 119 -25.83 1.87 -10.78
CA PHE A 119 -26.68 1.32 -9.72
C PHE A 119 -26.08 0.09 -9.06
N LYS A 120 -25.39 -0.78 -9.82
CA LYS A 120 -24.68 -1.95 -9.27
C LYS A 120 -23.51 -1.55 -8.39
N VAL A 121 -22.72 -0.54 -8.76
CA VAL A 121 -21.66 0.01 -7.89
C VAL A 121 -22.22 0.47 -6.56
N PHE A 122 -23.35 1.19 -6.58
CA PHE A 122 -24.06 1.60 -5.38
C PHE A 122 -24.54 0.41 -4.54
N LYS A 123 -25.15 -0.60 -5.19
CA LYS A 123 -25.59 -1.83 -4.53
C LYS A 123 -24.42 -2.57 -3.88
N LEU A 124 -23.30 -2.70 -4.59
CA LEU A 124 -22.08 -3.33 -4.10
C LEU A 124 -21.53 -2.59 -2.88
N SER A 125 -21.44 -1.26 -2.93
CA SER A 125 -21.00 -0.45 -1.79
C SER A 125 -21.87 -0.69 -0.55
N ARG A 126 -23.18 -0.70 -0.70
CA ARG A 126 -24.10 -0.96 0.43
C ARG A 126 -24.00 -2.37 0.98
N LEU A 127 -23.78 -3.35 0.11
CA LEU A 127 -23.59 -4.75 0.49
C LEU A 127 -22.31 -4.91 1.32
N LEU A 128 -21.20 -4.37 0.81
CA LEU A 128 -19.90 -4.52 1.46
C LEU A 128 -19.79 -3.74 2.77
N LYS A 129 -20.47 -2.59 2.92
CA LYS A 129 -20.57 -1.91 4.22
C LYS A 129 -21.20 -2.78 5.30
N LYS A 130 -22.19 -3.62 4.95
CA LYS A 130 -22.87 -4.50 5.90
C LYS A 130 -22.13 -5.80 6.20
N LYS A 131 -21.22 -6.20 5.30
CA LYS A 131 -20.46 -7.44 5.40
C LYS A 131 -19.29 -7.26 6.36
N SER A 132 -19.10 -8.14 7.33
CA SER A 132 -17.94 -8.10 8.22
C SER A 132 -16.66 -8.45 7.44
N ILE A 133 -15.50 -7.99 7.93
CA ILE A 133 -14.21 -8.32 7.32
C ILE A 133 -13.97 -9.83 7.38
N ASP A 134 -14.29 -10.46 8.50
CA ASP A 134 -14.15 -11.93 8.65
C ASP A 134 -15.00 -12.67 7.63
N THR A 135 -16.25 -12.23 7.39
CA THR A 135 -17.09 -12.81 6.35
C THR A 135 -16.44 -12.70 4.97
N ILE A 136 -15.86 -11.54 4.64
CA ILE A 136 -15.17 -11.33 3.36
C ILE A 136 -14.05 -12.35 3.16
N PHE A 137 -13.19 -12.54 4.18
CA PHE A 137 -12.04 -13.42 4.06
C PHE A 137 -12.36 -14.91 4.19
N ASN A 138 -13.54 -15.26 4.71
CA ASN A 138 -14.03 -16.65 4.79
C ASN A 138 -14.85 -17.08 3.57
N GLU A 139 -15.18 -16.18 2.64
CA GLU A 139 -15.88 -16.57 1.42
C GLU A 139 -15.00 -17.35 0.45
N LYS A 140 -15.65 -18.08 -0.46
CA LYS A 140 -14.94 -18.80 -1.53
C LYS A 140 -14.18 -17.83 -2.40
N GLU A 141 -12.89 -18.03 -2.53
CA GLU A 141 -12.01 -17.21 -3.33
C GLU A 141 -12.24 -17.41 -4.84
N LYS A 142 -12.21 -16.33 -5.58
CA LYS A 142 -12.20 -16.26 -7.04
C LYS A 142 -11.43 -15.03 -7.48
N THR A 143 -11.20 -14.87 -8.78
CA THR A 143 -10.56 -13.65 -9.28
C THR A 143 -11.50 -12.44 -9.12
N THR A 144 -10.94 -11.26 -8.95
CA THR A 144 -11.72 -10.00 -8.98
C THR A 144 -12.52 -9.86 -10.26
N LEU A 145 -11.95 -10.27 -11.41
CA LEU A 145 -12.63 -10.23 -12.69
C LEU A 145 -13.90 -11.10 -12.70
N ASP A 146 -13.78 -12.35 -12.24
CA ASP A 146 -14.93 -13.27 -12.19
C ASP A 146 -15.99 -12.78 -11.20
N TYR A 147 -15.56 -12.26 -10.04
CA TYR A 147 -16.46 -11.65 -9.08
C TYR A 147 -17.30 -10.51 -9.69
N LEU A 148 -16.65 -9.60 -10.43
CA LEU A 148 -17.35 -8.47 -11.08
C LEU A 148 -18.31 -8.94 -12.18
N LYS A 149 -17.92 -9.95 -12.97
CA LYS A 149 -18.81 -10.55 -13.97
C LYS A 149 -20.01 -11.25 -13.35
N ASP A 150 -19.79 -12.05 -12.29
CA ASP A 150 -20.86 -12.73 -11.55
C ASP A 150 -21.82 -11.74 -10.87
N PHE A 151 -21.31 -10.59 -10.43
CA PHE A 151 -22.14 -9.51 -9.91
C PHE A 151 -23.01 -8.86 -11.01
N GLY A 152 -22.67 -9.12 -12.28
CA GLY A 152 -23.36 -8.69 -13.48
C GLY A 152 -22.94 -7.32 -14.01
N PHE A 153 -21.71 -6.86 -13.69
CA PHE A 153 -21.14 -5.67 -14.32
C PHE A 153 -20.88 -5.90 -15.82
N SER A 154 -21.10 -4.87 -16.63
CA SER A 154 -20.78 -4.91 -18.05
C SER A 154 -19.26 -4.87 -18.29
N ASN A 155 -18.83 -5.42 -19.42
CA ASN A 155 -17.42 -5.29 -19.81
C ASN A 155 -17.01 -3.81 -19.93
N LEU A 156 -17.94 -2.92 -20.30
CA LEU A 156 -17.65 -1.50 -20.45
C LEU A 156 -17.13 -0.87 -19.15
N ILE A 157 -17.81 -1.07 -18.00
CA ILE A 157 -17.34 -0.51 -16.73
C ILE A 157 -16.14 -1.28 -16.18
N ILE A 158 -16.05 -2.59 -16.47
CA ILE A 158 -14.89 -3.39 -16.08
C ILE A 158 -13.64 -2.85 -16.76
N ASP A 159 -13.67 -2.62 -18.06
CA ASP A 159 -12.52 -2.16 -18.83
C ASP A 159 -12.19 -0.68 -18.59
N ASP A 160 -13.21 0.17 -18.52
CA ASP A 160 -13.01 1.62 -18.41
C ASP A 160 -12.68 2.08 -16.98
N PHE A 161 -13.15 1.36 -15.94
CA PHE A 161 -13.00 1.81 -14.56
C PHE A 161 -12.35 0.76 -13.65
N PHE A 162 -12.92 -0.45 -13.54
CA PHE A 162 -12.41 -1.41 -12.55
C PHE A 162 -10.98 -1.85 -12.85
N LYS A 163 -10.63 -2.12 -14.10
CA LYS A 163 -9.27 -2.49 -14.51
C LYS A 163 -8.26 -1.38 -14.21
N PRO A 164 -8.42 -0.13 -14.67
CA PRO A 164 -7.44 0.91 -14.38
C PRO A 164 -7.42 1.31 -12.89
N PHE A 165 -8.56 1.33 -12.19
CA PHE A 165 -8.61 1.71 -10.79
C PHE A 165 -8.00 0.62 -9.88
N PHE A 166 -8.52 -0.59 -9.94
CA PHE A 166 -8.02 -1.69 -9.11
C PHE A 166 -6.73 -2.28 -9.65
N GLY A 167 -6.49 -2.19 -10.95
CA GLY A 167 -5.19 -2.52 -11.54
C GLY A 167 -4.07 -1.65 -10.97
N GLY A 168 -4.32 -0.36 -10.75
CA GLY A 168 -3.39 0.53 -10.07
C GLY A 168 -3.13 0.15 -8.59
N ILE A 169 -4.15 -0.36 -7.89
CA ILE A 169 -4.05 -0.78 -6.49
C ILE A 169 -3.37 -2.15 -6.38
N PHE A 170 -3.73 -3.08 -7.26
CA PHE A 170 -3.24 -4.46 -7.25
C PHE A 170 -1.99 -4.67 -8.11
N LEU A 171 -1.53 -3.62 -8.78
CA LEU A 171 -0.37 -3.61 -9.68
C LEU A 171 -0.46 -4.72 -10.73
N GLU A 172 -1.58 -4.73 -11.46
CA GLU A 172 -1.87 -5.72 -12.50
C GLU A 172 -2.88 -5.19 -13.52
N THR A 173 -2.99 -5.83 -14.67
CA THR A 173 -3.92 -5.42 -15.73
C THR A 173 -5.12 -6.36 -15.91
N ALA A 174 -5.06 -7.57 -15.33
CA ALA A 174 -6.01 -8.64 -15.58
C ALA A 174 -7.10 -8.79 -14.51
N LEU A 175 -7.02 -8.08 -13.36
CA LEU A 175 -7.88 -8.27 -12.19
C LEU A 175 -7.90 -9.74 -11.70
N ALA A 176 -6.71 -10.38 -11.73
CA ALA A 176 -6.51 -11.75 -11.25
C ALA A 176 -6.42 -11.84 -9.72
N THR A 177 -6.16 -10.72 -9.05
CA THR A 177 -6.11 -10.65 -7.58
C THR A 177 -7.43 -11.13 -6.97
N SER A 178 -7.33 -11.78 -5.80
CA SER A 178 -8.45 -12.35 -5.06
C SER A 178 -9.62 -11.39 -4.87
N SER A 179 -10.84 -11.91 -5.05
CA SER A 179 -12.09 -11.19 -4.75
C SER A 179 -12.19 -10.78 -3.29
N ARG A 180 -11.61 -11.54 -2.36
CA ARG A 180 -11.56 -11.18 -0.93
C ARG A 180 -10.80 -9.86 -0.74
N LYS A 181 -9.65 -9.69 -1.40
CA LYS A 181 -8.88 -8.44 -1.35
C LYS A 181 -9.64 -7.28 -2.02
N PHE A 182 -10.31 -7.55 -3.14
CA PHE A 182 -11.15 -6.56 -3.81
C PHE A 182 -12.27 -6.07 -2.89
N GLU A 183 -13.05 -6.99 -2.30
CA GLU A 183 -14.14 -6.64 -1.38
C GLU A 183 -13.65 -5.86 -0.17
N PHE A 184 -12.53 -6.29 0.43
CA PHE A 184 -11.93 -5.61 1.57
C PHE A 184 -11.52 -4.17 1.20
N VAL A 185 -10.77 -3.99 0.13
CA VAL A 185 -10.31 -2.66 -0.31
C VAL A 185 -11.51 -1.77 -0.70
N PHE A 186 -12.49 -2.33 -1.42
CA PHE A 186 -13.70 -1.59 -1.79
C PHE A 186 -14.51 -1.18 -0.55
N LYS A 187 -14.63 -2.06 0.45
CA LYS A 187 -15.25 -1.74 1.74
C LYS A 187 -14.51 -0.59 2.43
N MET A 188 -13.20 -0.63 2.50
CA MET A 188 -12.39 0.44 3.12
C MET A 188 -12.57 1.79 2.41
N PHE A 189 -12.63 1.81 1.08
CA PHE A 189 -12.98 3.02 0.32
C PHE A 189 -14.41 3.51 0.62
N SER A 190 -15.33 2.60 0.83
CA SER A 190 -16.74 2.93 1.10
C SER A 190 -16.98 3.49 2.50
N GLU A 191 -16.18 3.08 3.49
CA GLU A 191 -16.32 3.45 4.91
C GLU A 191 -15.42 4.60 5.34
N GLY A 192 -14.27 4.79 4.68
CA GLY A 192 -13.30 5.82 4.98
C GLY A 192 -12.94 6.67 3.77
N HIS A 193 -11.81 7.34 3.87
CA HIS A 193 -11.26 8.18 2.84
C HIS A 193 -9.90 7.64 2.38
N ALA A 194 -9.56 7.84 1.11
CA ALA A 194 -8.19 7.79 0.66
C ALA A 194 -7.51 9.13 0.98
N ALA A 195 -6.31 9.09 1.52
CA ALA A 195 -5.58 10.28 1.89
C ALA A 195 -4.06 10.09 1.73
N ILE A 196 -3.35 11.20 1.62
CA ILE A 196 -1.88 11.24 1.69
C ILE A 196 -1.51 12.21 2.82
N PRO A 197 -0.61 11.87 3.74
CA PRO A 197 -0.10 12.80 4.72
C PRO A 197 0.53 14.04 4.05
N GLU A 198 0.41 15.23 4.65
CA GLU A 198 0.96 16.47 4.09
C GLU A 198 2.46 16.38 3.84
N LYS A 199 3.19 15.62 4.67
CA LYS A 199 4.64 15.39 4.56
C LYS A 199 5.00 14.12 3.76
N GLY A 200 4.07 13.58 2.97
CA GLY A 200 4.25 12.34 2.22
C GLY A 200 3.99 11.07 3.04
N ILE A 201 4.03 9.94 2.36
CA ILE A 201 3.65 8.65 2.98
C ILE A 201 4.61 8.23 4.10
N GLN A 202 5.86 8.69 4.06
CA GLN A 202 6.87 8.40 5.09
C GLN A 202 6.50 8.97 6.47
N ALA A 203 5.64 9.97 6.54
CA ALA A 203 5.14 10.48 7.81
C ALA A 203 4.44 9.40 8.66
N ILE A 204 3.92 8.34 8.03
CA ILE A 204 3.31 7.21 8.73
C ILE A 204 4.32 6.45 9.58
N PRO A 205 5.39 5.85 9.03
CA PRO A 205 6.39 5.17 9.84
C PRO A 205 7.14 6.13 10.79
N GLU A 206 7.34 7.38 10.43
CA GLU A 206 7.93 8.39 11.34
C GLU A 206 7.04 8.63 12.56
N GLN A 207 5.73 8.68 12.38
CA GLN A 207 4.80 8.79 13.51
C GLN A 207 4.82 7.55 14.39
N LEU A 208 4.85 6.33 13.81
CA LEU A 208 4.99 5.10 14.60
C LEU A 208 6.30 5.10 15.40
N PHE A 209 7.41 5.49 14.76
CA PHE A 209 8.71 5.61 15.40
C PHE A 209 8.68 6.61 16.57
N SER A 210 8.06 7.78 16.39
CA SER A 210 7.99 8.81 17.42
C SER A 210 7.20 8.39 18.68
N LYS A 211 6.38 7.34 18.58
CA LYS A 211 5.60 6.80 19.71
C LYS A 211 6.38 5.78 20.55
N LEU A 212 7.49 5.26 20.06
CA LEU A 212 8.35 4.34 20.79
C LEU A 212 9.05 5.08 21.96
N LYS A 213 9.08 4.44 23.13
CA LYS A 213 9.63 5.01 24.36
C LYS A 213 10.83 4.23 24.88
N ASN A 214 10.78 2.90 24.78
CA ASN A 214 11.75 2.00 25.38
C ASN A 214 12.49 1.15 24.33
N THR A 215 12.15 1.28 23.06
CA THR A 215 12.77 0.54 21.95
C THR A 215 14.02 1.24 21.46
N GLN A 216 15.15 0.56 21.47
CA GLN A 216 16.39 1.03 20.85
C GLN A 216 16.38 0.66 19.36
N ILE A 217 16.64 1.63 18.46
CA ILE A 217 16.83 1.36 17.03
C ILE A 217 18.28 1.58 16.64
N ASN A 218 18.87 0.57 16.02
CA ASN A 218 20.23 0.58 15.49
C ASN A 218 20.15 0.66 13.95
N PHE A 219 20.34 1.85 13.43
CA PHE A 219 20.37 2.10 11.98
C PHE A 219 21.71 1.68 11.37
N ASN A 220 21.72 1.53 10.03
CA ASN A 220 22.91 1.12 9.26
C ASN A 220 23.53 -0.20 9.78
N THR A 221 22.69 -1.07 10.34
CA THR A 221 23.10 -2.32 10.97
C THR A 221 22.40 -3.51 10.30
N PRO A 222 22.82 -3.89 9.07
CA PRO A 222 22.21 -4.98 8.35
C PRO A 222 22.54 -6.34 8.97
N VAL A 223 21.49 -7.11 9.29
CA VAL A 223 21.63 -8.51 9.68
C VAL A 223 21.93 -9.34 8.44
N GLN A 224 22.93 -10.20 8.50
CA GLN A 224 23.36 -11.08 7.42
C GLN A 224 22.71 -12.46 7.49
N SER A 225 22.64 -13.05 8.68
CA SER A 225 22.07 -14.38 8.85
C SER A 225 21.57 -14.62 10.28
N ILE A 226 20.68 -15.61 10.41
CA ILE A 226 20.13 -16.09 11.67
C ILE A 226 20.33 -17.61 11.72
N VAL A 227 20.93 -18.10 12.81
CA VAL A 227 21.09 -19.52 13.11
C VAL A 227 20.58 -19.78 14.52
N GLY A 228 19.46 -20.51 14.64
CA GLY A 228 18.76 -20.66 15.91
C GLY A 228 18.32 -19.31 16.49
N ASN A 229 18.89 -18.91 17.61
CA ASN A 229 18.64 -17.62 18.26
C ASN A 229 19.81 -16.61 18.13
N GLN A 230 20.81 -16.93 17.29
CA GLN A 230 21.98 -16.07 17.05
C GLN A 230 21.82 -15.32 15.74
N LEU A 231 21.99 -13.99 15.79
CA LEU A 231 22.09 -13.11 14.63
C LEU A 231 23.56 -12.87 14.33
N THR A 232 23.91 -12.85 13.05
CA THR A 232 25.20 -12.37 12.55
C THR A 232 24.99 -11.13 11.71
N PHE A 233 25.75 -10.07 11.99
CA PHE A 233 25.70 -8.81 11.27
C PHE A 233 26.70 -8.80 10.11
N LYS A 234 26.51 -7.85 9.18
CA LYS A 234 27.35 -7.74 7.98
C LYS A 234 28.83 -7.39 8.29
N ASP A 235 29.11 -6.80 9.45
CA ASP A 235 30.45 -6.51 9.95
C ASP A 235 31.15 -7.72 10.61
N GLY A 236 30.49 -8.87 10.66
CA GLY A 236 30.98 -10.11 11.27
C GLY A 236 30.70 -10.23 12.78
N SER A 237 30.17 -9.21 13.43
CA SER A 237 29.73 -9.30 14.83
C SER A 237 28.51 -10.18 14.96
N SER A 238 28.25 -10.69 16.16
CA SER A 238 27.08 -11.53 16.42
C SER A 238 26.44 -11.20 17.77
N GLN A 239 25.12 -11.48 17.87
CA GLN A 239 24.33 -11.31 19.07
C GLN A 239 23.31 -12.44 19.19
N THR A 240 23.07 -12.91 20.40
CA THR A 240 21.98 -13.85 20.72
C THR A 240 20.78 -13.08 21.25
N SER A 241 19.59 -13.66 21.11
CA SER A 241 18.33 -13.12 21.63
C SER A 241 17.42 -14.24 22.09
N ASP A 242 16.54 -14.00 23.06
CA ASP A 242 15.55 -14.99 23.45
C ASP A 242 14.51 -15.20 22.33
N TYR A 243 14.11 -14.09 21.66
CA TYR A 243 13.18 -14.13 20.53
C TYR A 243 13.55 -13.11 19.45
N ILE A 244 13.24 -13.46 18.20
CA ILE A 244 13.55 -12.67 17.03
C ILE A 244 12.29 -12.49 16.19
N ILE A 245 11.92 -11.26 15.86
CA ILE A 245 10.89 -10.94 14.86
C ILE A 245 11.59 -10.54 13.56
N VAL A 246 11.35 -11.29 12.48
CA VAL A 246 11.83 -10.92 11.14
C VAL A 246 10.72 -10.14 10.43
N ALA A 247 10.91 -8.82 10.34
CA ALA A 247 9.98 -7.86 9.77
C ALA A 247 10.53 -7.21 8.48
N THR A 248 11.25 -8.01 7.68
CA THR A 248 11.86 -7.59 6.41
C THR A 248 11.38 -8.46 5.25
N ASP A 249 11.46 -7.92 4.03
CA ASP A 249 11.17 -8.64 2.79
C ASP A 249 12.29 -9.63 2.37
N ALA A 250 13.41 -9.60 3.08
CA ALA A 250 14.61 -10.41 2.82
C ALA A 250 14.65 -11.71 3.64
N THR A 251 13.51 -12.30 3.99
CA THR A 251 13.45 -13.58 4.73
C THR A 251 14.19 -14.71 4.03
N ASN A 252 14.21 -14.71 2.70
CA ASN A 252 14.95 -15.66 1.89
C ASN A 252 16.46 -15.42 2.03
N GLY A 253 17.19 -16.38 2.60
CA GLY A 253 18.61 -16.34 2.84
C GLY A 253 19.03 -15.74 4.19
N LEU A 254 18.15 -15.09 4.93
CA LEU A 254 18.45 -14.65 6.29
C LEU A 254 18.47 -15.81 7.29
N ILE A 255 17.54 -16.75 7.18
CA ILE A 255 17.42 -17.87 8.11
C ILE A 255 18.07 -19.11 7.48
N THR A 256 19.15 -19.56 8.09
CA THR A 256 19.87 -20.74 7.62
C THR A 256 19.06 -22.01 7.85
N ASN A 257 19.06 -22.92 6.89
CA ASN A 257 18.37 -24.23 6.93
C ASN A 257 16.84 -24.22 6.79
N LEU A 258 16.25 -23.11 6.37
CA LEU A 258 14.86 -23.12 5.92
C LEU A 258 14.77 -23.37 4.41
N SER A 259 13.83 -24.23 4.01
CA SER A 259 13.47 -24.36 2.60
C SER A 259 12.88 -23.02 2.12
N ASN A 260 13.66 -22.31 1.32
CA ASN A 260 13.26 -21.01 0.80
C ASN A 260 12.02 -21.15 -0.09
N GLN A 261 10.88 -20.67 0.40
CA GLN A 261 9.73 -20.37 -0.47
C GLN A 261 9.93 -18.97 -1.03
N PRO A 262 10.21 -18.81 -2.35
CA PRO A 262 10.43 -17.50 -2.92
C PRO A 262 9.14 -16.67 -2.87
N VAL A 263 9.23 -15.48 -2.31
CA VAL A 263 8.13 -14.50 -2.42
C VAL A 263 8.26 -13.83 -3.79
N TYR A 264 7.23 -13.97 -4.60
CA TYR A 264 7.12 -13.26 -5.87
C TYR A 264 6.52 -11.88 -5.66
N TRP A 265 6.93 -10.91 -6.49
CA TRP A 265 6.55 -9.52 -6.32
C TRP A 265 5.99 -8.94 -7.62
N LYS A 266 4.97 -8.13 -7.50
CA LYS A 266 4.54 -7.21 -8.55
C LYS A 266 5.38 -5.94 -8.44
N SER A 267 5.68 -5.34 -9.60
CA SER A 267 6.45 -4.10 -9.71
C SER A 267 5.58 -2.97 -10.25
N THR A 268 6.02 -1.74 -10.02
CA THR A 268 5.42 -0.54 -10.60
C THR A 268 6.48 0.51 -10.81
N GLN A 269 6.23 1.44 -11.71
CA GLN A 269 7.05 2.63 -11.87
C GLN A 269 6.22 3.87 -11.62
N THR A 270 6.83 4.85 -10.96
CA THR A 270 6.20 6.15 -10.72
C THR A 270 7.14 7.24 -11.22
N LEU A 271 6.63 8.11 -12.08
CA LEU A 271 7.35 9.23 -12.65
C LEU A 271 6.75 10.54 -12.14
N TYR A 272 7.62 11.46 -11.80
CA TYR A 272 7.23 12.79 -11.35
C TYR A 272 7.64 13.85 -12.36
N PHE A 273 6.68 14.72 -12.65
CA PHE A 273 6.87 15.86 -13.57
C PHE A 273 6.41 17.16 -12.92
N GLU A 274 6.99 18.23 -13.39
CA GLU A 274 6.51 19.58 -13.15
C GLU A 274 5.66 20.05 -14.33
N VAL A 275 4.49 20.63 -14.05
CA VAL A 275 3.54 21.13 -15.04
C VAL A 275 3.07 22.53 -14.68
N SER A 276 2.75 23.36 -15.72
CA SER A 276 2.29 24.73 -15.52
C SER A 276 0.84 24.83 -15.07
N SER A 277 0.01 23.84 -15.42
CA SER A 277 -1.41 23.81 -15.12
C SER A 277 -1.87 22.40 -14.82
N LYS A 278 -2.94 22.28 -14.03
CA LYS A 278 -3.59 21.00 -13.75
C LYS A 278 -4.66 20.73 -14.80
N ALA A 279 -4.78 19.47 -15.23
CA ALA A 279 -5.89 19.02 -16.08
C ALA A 279 -7.25 19.06 -15.36
N TYR A 280 -7.23 19.13 -14.03
CA TYR A 280 -8.41 19.20 -13.16
C TYR A 280 -8.04 19.77 -11.79
N GLU A 281 -8.97 20.48 -11.16
CA GLU A 281 -8.74 21.15 -9.87
C GLU A 281 -9.06 20.29 -8.65
N ASP A 282 -9.90 19.28 -8.83
CA ASP A 282 -10.31 18.42 -7.72
C ASP A 282 -9.20 17.47 -7.27
N ARG A 283 -9.14 17.20 -5.97
CA ARG A 283 -8.30 16.10 -5.45
C ARG A 283 -8.94 14.76 -5.79
N LEU A 284 -8.75 14.33 -7.01
CA LEU A 284 -9.18 13.06 -7.56
C LEU A 284 -7.99 12.39 -8.25
N ILE A 285 -8.06 11.08 -8.37
CA ILE A 285 -7.17 10.32 -9.24
C ILE A 285 -7.77 10.36 -10.64
N ALA A 286 -6.94 10.56 -11.66
CA ALA A 286 -7.37 10.39 -13.03
C ALA A 286 -6.78 9.10 -13.61
N LEU A 287 -7.63 8.34 -14.26
CA LEU A 287 -7.34 7.03 -14.85
C LEU A 287 -7.30 7.13 -16.36
N SER A 288 -6.42 6.37 -17.01
CA SER A 288 -6.52 6.08 -18.43
C SER A 288 -7.40 4.87 -18.64
N ALA A 289 -8.45 4.98 -19.47
CA ALA A 289 -9.27 3.81 -19.81
C ALA A 289 -8.42 2.76 -20.55
N SER A 290 -8.69 1.48 -20.31
CA SER A 290 -7.90 0.38 -20.90
C SER A 290 -7.97 0.34 -22.44
N SER A 291 -9.01 0.97 -23.01
CA SER A 291 -9.20 1.09 -24.46
C SER A 291 -8.22 2.04 -25.15
N ASP A 292 -7.53 2.90 -24.39
CA ASP A 292 -6.68 3.93 -24.99
C ASP A 292 -5.23 3.49 -25.22
N ASP A 293 -4.93 2.20 -24.99
CA ASP A 293 -3.58 1.60 -25.12
C ASP A 293 -2.45 2.41 -24.50
N SER A 294 -2.76 3.18 -23.45
CA SER A 294 -1.83 4.01 -22.74
C SER A 294 -0.86 3.19 -21.90
N ILE A 295 0.40 3.66 -21.80
CA ILE A 295 1.34 3.14 -20.80
C ILE A 295 0.99 3.65 -19.39
N ILE A 296 0.31 4.78 -19.29
CA ILE A 296 -0.13 5.39 -18.05
C ILE A 296 -1.33 4.62 -17.49
N ASN A 297 -1.24 4.20 -16.24
CA ASN A 297 -2.38 3.66 -15.50
C ASN A 297 -3.20 4.79 -14.85
N SER A 298 -2.53 5.67 -14.13
CA SER A 298 -3.17 6.77 -13.42
C SER A 298 -2.25 7.97 -13.26
N ILE A 299 -2.86 9.12 -13.07
CA ILE A 299 -2.17 10.35 -12.68
C ILE A 299 -2.85 11.00 -11.48
N CYS A 300 -2.07 11.72 -10.69
CA CYS A 300 -2.62 12.59 -9.65
C CYS A 300 -1.74 13.82 -9.42
N PHE A 301 -2.33 14.83 -8.77
CA PHE A 301 -1.64 16.01 -8.28
C PHE A 301 -1.56 15.94 -6.74
N PRO A 302 -0.48 15.36 -6.17
CA PRO A 302 -0.40 15.09 -4.72
C PRO A 302 -0.36 16.36 -3.87
N GLY A 303 -0.13 17.50 -4.45
CA GLY A 303 0.04 18.77 -3.77
C GLY A 303 1.52 19.14 -3.66
N THR A 304 1.78 20.35 -3.20
CA THR A 304 3.14 20.87 -2.95
C THR A 304 3.21 21.42 -1.53
N GLN A 305 4.34 21.28 -0.85
CA GLN A 305 4.59 21.99 0.41
C GLN A 305 4.66 23.49 0.19
N ASN A 306 5.19 23.92 -0.95
CA ASN A 306 5.30 25.32 -1.29
C ASN A 306 4.00 25.84 -1.93
N LYS A 307 3.13 26.42 -1.11
CA LYS A 307 1.86 27.05 -1.56
C LYS A 307 2.05 28.23 -2.54
N LYS A 308 3.28 28.74 -2.68
CA LYS A 308 3.63 29.81 -3.61
C LYS A 308 4.26 29.30 -4.93
N ALA A 309 4.42 27.99 -5.07
CA ALA A 309 4.95 27.42 -6.30
C ALA A 309 4.03 27.77 -7.48
N LYS A 310 4.62 28.30 -8.56
CA LYS A 310 3.87 28.61 -9.81
C LYS A 310 3.48 27.33 -10.55
N ASN A 311 4.27 26.30 -10.41
CA ASN A 311 4.11 25.01 -11.08
C ASN A 311 3.53 23.96 -10.13
N HIS A 312 3.00 22.91 -10.71
CA HIS A 312 2.36 21.82 -9.97
C HIS A 312 3.14 20.51 -10.13
N LEU A 313 3.18 19.73 -9.06
CA LEU A 313 3.70 18.36 -9.10
C LEU A 313 2.65 17.43 -9.71
N LEU A 314 3.07 16.68 -10.72
CA LEU A 314 2.30 15.59 -11.32
C LEU A 314 2.97 14.25 -11.00
N SER A 315 2.23 13.34 -10.43
CA SER A 315 2.61 11.93 -10.24
C SER A 315 1.93 11.07 -11.29
N VAL A 316 2.71 10.23 -11.97
CA VAL A 316 2.26 9.32 -13.03
C VAL A 316 2.62 7.90 -12.64
N SER A 317 1.63 7.01 -12.62
CA SER A 317 1.83 5.58 -12.30
C SER A 317 1.77 4.73 -13.56
N VAL A 318 2.77 3.85 -13.70
CA VAL A 318 2.90 2.86 -14.77
C VAL A 318 2.87 1.46 -14.14
N VAL A 319 1.88 0.66 -14.55
CA VAL A 319 1.65 -0.71 -14.03
C VAL A 319 1.88 -1.75 -15.11
N LYS A 320 1.62 -1.41 -16.38
CA LYS A 320 1.84 -2.31 -17.51
C LYS A 320 3.33 -2.66 -17.64
N GLY A 321 3.64 -3.94 -17.80
CA GLY A 321 4.99 -4.38 -18.14
C GLY A 321 5.42 -3.80 -19.50
N HIS A 322 6.64 -3.33 -19.59
CA HIS A 322 7.24 -2.78 -20.80
C HIS A 322 8.74 -3.07 -20.86
N LYS A 323 9.34 -2.83 -22.05
CA LYS A 323 10.78 -3.00 -22.30
C LYS A 323 11.51 -1.66 -22.52
N HIS A 324 10.85 -0.54 -22.26
CA HIS A 324 11.46 0.77 -22.44
C HIS A 324 12.63 0.98 -21.47
N THR A 325 13.67 1.62 -21.97
CA THR A 325 14.68 2.29 -21.13
C THR A 325 14.03 3.45 -20.39
N GLU A 326 14.67 3.98 -19.35
CA GLU A 326 14.13 5.13 -18.61
C GLU A 326 13.82 6.32 -19.54
N TYR A 327 14.72 6.63 -20.47
CA TYR A 327 14.52 7.70 -21.45
C TYR A 327 13.30 7.46 -22.34
N GLU A 328 13.17 6.26 -22.91
CA GLU A 328 12.03 5.89 -23.75
C GLU A 328 10.73 5.93 -22.97
N LEU A 329 10.73 5.47 -21.70
CA LEU A 329 9.57 5.54 -20.82
C LEU A 329 9.14 6.98 -20.57
N ILE A 330 10.07 7.88 -20.27
CA ILE A 330 9.77 9.31 -20.09
C ILE A 330 9.13 9.90 -21.35
N GLN A 331 9.64 9.56 -22.54
CA GLN A 331 9.08 10.06 -23.79
C GLN A 331 7.68 9.47 -24.07
N ALA A 332 7.48 8.18 -23.83
CA ALA A 332 6.18 7.54 -23.98
C ALA A 332 5.14 8.14 -23.02
N VAL A 333 5.51 8.34 -21.77
CA VAL A 333 4.64 8.97 -20.76
C VAL A 333 4.30 10.41 -21.16
N ARG A 334 5.26 11.20 -21.65
CA ARG A 334 5.00 12.56 -22.14
C ARG A 334 4.03 12.59 -23.33
N ALA A 335 4.19 11.66 -24.25
CA ALA A 335 3.30 11.54 -25.39
C ALA A 335 1.86 11.22 -24.94
N ASP A 336 1.69 10.27 -24.00
CA ASP A 336 0.39 9.92 -23.44
C ASP A 336 -0.23 11.06 -22.61
N LEU A 337 0.57 11.74 -21.79
CA LEU A 337 0.11 12.92 -21.04
C LEU A 337 -0.47 13.99 -21.96
N LYS A 338 0.19 14.26 -23.09
CA LYS A 338 -0.30 15.21 -24.07
C LYS A 338 -1.51 14.70 -24.86
N SER A 339 -1.45 13.45 -25.32
CA SER A 339 -2.48 12.89 -26.22
C SER A 339 -3.78 12.53 -25.51
N ILE A 340 -3.73 12.07 -24.27
CA ILE A 340 -4.89 11.53 -23.53
C ILE A 340 -5.40 12.55 -22.51
N PHE A 341 -4.49 13.18 -21.74
CA PHE A 341 -4.84 14.02 -20.61
C PHE A 341 -4.77 15.52 -20.93
N ASP A 342 -4.27 15.90 -22.12
CA ASP A 342 -4.02 17.31 -22.51
C ASP A 342 -3.10 18.04 -21.53
N ILE A 343 -2.04 17.35 -21.08
CA ILE A 343 -1.04 17.88 -20.15
C ILE A 343 0.30 18.04 -20.87
N GLU A 344 0.86 19.27 -20.80
CA GLU A 344 2.24 19.54 -21.19
C GLU A 344 3.14 19.61 -19.96
N THR A 345 4.24 18.82 -19.99
CA THR A 345 5.22 18.81 -18.91
C THR A 345 6.28 19.88 -19.12
N ILE A 346 6.65 20.59 -18.04
CA ILE A 346 7.77 21.54 -18.05
C ILE A 346 9.09 20.78 -17.92
N SER A 347 9.18 19.96 -16.87
CA SER A 347 10.39 19.18 -16.56
C SER A 347 10.04 17.79 -16.03
N PHE A 348 10.93 16.85 -16.28
CA PHE A 348 10.97 15.58 -15.57
C PHE A 348 11.77 15.78 -14.27
N LEU A 349 11.26 15.29 -13.15
CA LEU A 349 11.89 15.43 -11.85
C LEU A 349 12.61 14.17 -11.41
N LYS A 350 11.88 13.05 -11.37
CA LYS A 350 12.41 11.77 -10.88
C LYS A 350 11.54 10.61 -11.31
N SER A 351 12.14 9.41 -11.42
CA SER A 351 11.43 8.14 -11.52
C SER A 351 11.80 7.24 -10.35
N PHE A 352 10.87 6.37 -9.97
CA PHE A 352 11.08 5.26 -9.05
C PHE A 352 10.67 3.96 -9.74
N ASP A 353 11.62 3.03 -9.89
CA ASP A 353 11.38 1.67 -10.35
C ASP A 353 11.29 0.73 -9.14
N ILE A 354 10.08 0.36 -8.76
CA ILE A 354 9.80 -0.35 -7.51
C ILE A 354 9.58 -1.82 -7.84
N LYS A 355 10.65 -2.61 -7.76
CA LYS A 355 10.64 -4.05 -8.09
C LYS A 355 9.82 -4.90 -7.10
N LYS A 356 9.81 -4.52 -5.82
CA LYS A 356 9.11 -5.21 -4.74
C LYS A 356 7.97 -4.34 -4.20
N ALA A 357 7.02 -3.99 -5.07
CA ALA A 357 5.95 -3.07 -4.70
C ALA A 357 4.82 -3.77 -3.94
N LEU A 358 4.34 -4.91 -4.43
CA LEU A 358 3.26 -5.68 -3.82
C LEU A 358 3.57 -7.17 -3.89
N PRO A 359 3.50 -7.92 -2.77
CA PRO A 359 3.72 -9.37 -2.80
C PRO A 359 2.59 -10.10 -3.52
N ILE A 360 2.97 -11.16 -4.23
CA ILE A 360 2.01 -12.15 -4.75
C ILE A 360 1.83 -13.19 -3.65
N ILE A 361 0.61 -13.31 -3.15
CA ILE A 361 0.27 -14.19 -2.02
C ILE A 361 -0.88 -15.08 -2.45
N ASP A 362 -0.68 -16.37 -2.33
CA ASP A 362 -1.74 -17.36 -2.47
C ASP A 362 -2.51 -17.48 -1.15
N ASN A 363 -3.83 -17.70 -1.21
CA ASN A 363 -4.68 -17.88 -0.03
C ASN A 363 -4.56 -16.73 0.99
N ILE A 364 -4.89 -15.51 0.56
CA ILE A 364 -4.84 -14.31 1.41
C ILE A 364 -5.78 -14.44 2.61
N GLN A 365 -5.30 -13.94 3.77
CA GLN A 365 -6.06 -13.92 5.02
C GLN A 365 -6.13 -12.49 5.59
N TYR A 366 -7.17 -12.21 6.36
CA TYR A 366 -7.22 -10.96 7.13
C TYR A 366 -6.38 -11.08 8.40
N LYS A 367 -6.57 -12.15 9.14
CA LYS A 367 -5.92 -12.44 10.41
C LYS A 367 -5.61 -13.94 10.50
N ILE A 368 -4.50 -14.27 11.14
CA ILE A 368 -4.10 -15.63 11.52
C ILE A 368 -4.01 -15.69 13.05
N HIS A 369 -3.91 -16.90 13.60
CA HIS A 369 -3.62 -17.03 15.02
C HIS A 369 -2.18 -16.53 15.31
N PRO A 370 -1.90 -15.86 16.45
CA PRO A 370 -0.55 -15.38 16.74
C PRO A 370 0.53 -16.45 16.59
N SER A 371 0.29 -17.67 17.07
CA SER A 371 1.23 -18.80 16.95
C SER A 371 1.61 -19.15 15.50
N GLU A 372 0.79 -18.85 14.51
CA GLU A 372 1.10 -19.09 13.09
C GLU A 372 2.18 -18.13 12.54
N THR A 373 2.52 -17.07 13.28
CA THR A 373 3.66 -16.22 12.96
C THR A 373 4.99 -16.87 13.34
N GLN A 374 4.98 -17.90 14.20
CA GLN A 374 6.17 -18.61 14.65
C GLN A 374 6.72 -19.49 13.55
N LEU A 375 7.96 -19.24 13.13
CA LEU A 375 8.65 -19.98 12.08
C LEU A 375 9.57 -21.07 12.64
N THR A 376 10.29 -20.73 13.72
CA THR A 376 11.16 -21.67 14.46
C THR A 376 10.94 -21.48 15.96
N GLU A 377 11.67 -22.20 16.80
CA GLU A 377 11.59 -22.04 18.25
C GLU A 377 11.80 -20.59 18.71
N TYR A 378 12.65 -19.83 18.00
CA TYR A 378 13.06 -18.47 18.39
C TYR A 378 12.60 -17.37 17.44
N VAL A 379 12.18 -17.72 16.20
CA VAL A 379 11.95 -16.77 15.12
C VAL A 379 10.48 -16.67 14.77
N PHE A 380 9.98 -15.44 14.71
CA PHE A 380 8.62 -15.06 14.31
C PHE A 380 8.65 -14.17 13.09
N LEU A 381 7.63 -14.27 12.24
CA LEU A 381 7.51 -13.48 11.00
C LEU A 381 6.51 -12.36 11.16
N ALA A 382 6.88 -11.17 10.67
CA ALA A 382 5.99 -10.05 10.47
C ALA A 382 6.22 -9.47 9.05
N GLY A 383 5.19 -8.89 8.50
CA GLY A 383 5.21 -8.30 7.16
C GLY A 383 3.85 -8.44 6.48
N ASP A 384 3.61 -7.60 5.49
CA ASP A 384 2.39 -7.67 4.70
C ASP A 384 2.28 -8.98 3.88
N THR A 385 3.40 -9.65 3.64
CA THR A 385 3.50 -10.97 3.01
C THR A 385 2.86 -12.09 3.83
N VAL A 386 2.74 -11.92 5.13
CA VAL A 386 2.16 -12.92 6.04
C VAL A 386 0.63 -13.03 5.88
N LEU A 387 -0.04 -11.95 5.43
CA LEU A 387 -1.50 -11.87 5.41
C LEU A 387 -2.07 -11.58 4.00
N ASN A 388 -2.06 -10.31 3.56
CA ASN A 388 -2.76 -9.94 2.32
C ASN A 388 -2.12 -8.79 1.51
N GLY A 389 -0.88 -8.42 1.79
CA GLY A 389 -0.17 -7.40 1.02
C GLY A 389 -0.79 -6.00 1.12
N SER A 390 -1.00 -5.47 2.33
CA SER A 390 -1.52 -4.12 2.57
C SER A 390 -0.84 -3.46 3.76
N LEU A 391 -0.95 -2.13 3.88
CA LEU A 391 -0.49 -1.39 5.06
C LEU A 391 -1.16 -1.92 6.34
N ASN A 392 -2.45 -2.23 6.27
CA ASN A 392 -3.20 -2.84 7.37
C ASN A 392 -2.61 -4.20 7.77
N ALA A 393 -2.31 -5.04 6.78
CA ALA A 393 -1.70 -6.35 7.00
C ALA A 393 -0.29 -6.24 7.60
N ALA A 394 0.49 -5.26 7.14
CA ALA A 394 1.82 -5.01 7.69
C ALA A 394 1.77 -4.66 9.19
N MET A 395 0.86 -3.77 9.59
CA MET A 395 0.67 -3.42 11.00
C MET A 395 0.15 -4.61 11.81
N LEU A 396 -0.87 -5.30 11.32
CA LEU A 396 -1.49 -6.43 12.02
C LEU A 396 -0.51 -7.59 12.22
N SER A 397 0.27 -7.93 11.21
CA SER A 397 1.26 -9.02 11.32
C SER A 397 2.36 -8.72 12.34
N GLY A 398 2.75 -7.45 12.48
CA GLY A 398 3.67 -7.01 13.53
C GLY A 398 3.09 -7.21 14.93
N GLU A 399 1.82 -6.83 15.12
CA GLU A 399 1.09 -7.05 16.36
C GLU A 399 0.97 -8.55 16.69
N LEU A 400 0.58 -9.38 15.71
CA LEU A 400 0.43 -10.82 15.91
C LEU A 400 1.74 -11.52 16.28
N ALA A 401 2.86 -11.12 15.67
CA ALA A 401 4.18 -11.66 16.01
C ALA A 401 4.60 -11.27 17.45
N ALA A 402 4.30 -10.05 17.88
CA ALA A 402 4.53 -9.61 19.24
C ALA A 402 3.65 -10.34 20.25
N GLU A 403 2.38 -10.57 19.95
CA GLU A 403 1.44 -11.34 20.76
C GLU A 403 1.88 -12.78 20.93
N ALA A 404 2.32 -13.43 19.83
CA ALA A 404 2.83 -14.80 19.88
C ALA A 404 4.04 -14.95 20.82
N ILE A 405 4.94 -13.97 20.86
CA ILE A 405 6.04 -13.96 21.82
C ILE A 405 5.51 -13.80 23.23
N HIS A 406 4.56 -12.90 23.47
CA HIS A 406 3.97 -12.68 24.78
C HIS A 406 3.28 -13.93 25.33
N GLU A 407 2.45 -14.59 24.51
CA GLU A 407 1.80 -15.87 24.86
C GLU A 407 2.84 -16.93 25.25
N LYS A 408 3.93 -17.02 24.49
CA LYS A 408 5.01 -17.99 24.75
C LYS A 408 5.77 -17.70 26.06
N VAL A 409 6.04 -16.43 26.36
CA VAL A 409 6.73 -15.98 27.58
C VAL A 409 5.86 -16.19 28.82
N THR A 410 4.57 -15.92 28.73
CA THR A 410 3.63 -16.01 29.87
C THR A 410 3.11 -17.43 30.12
N GLY A 411 3.36 -18.37 29.23
CA GLY A 411 2.82 -19.72 29.27
C GLY A 411 1.32 -19.80 28.99
N ASN A 412 0.70 -18.73 28.54
CA ASN A 412 -0.69 -18.68 28.09
C ASN A 412 -0.83 -19.22 26.66
N LEU A 413 -0.32 -20.44 26.44
CA LEU A 413 -0.50 -21.13 25.18
C LEU A 413 -1.97 -21.54 25.05
N PHE A 414 -2.69 -20.83 24.19
CA PHE A 414 -4.02 -21.19 23.68
C PHE A 414 -5.20 -21.07 24.67
N SER A 415 -5.76 -19.91 24.79
CA SER A 415 -7.18 -19.76 25.16
C SER A 415 -8.01 -19.41 23.93
#